data_2b9a241886229e997925be1655b3708d
#
_entry.id   2b9a241886229e997925be1655b3708d
#
_cell.length_a   1.000
_cell.length_b   1.000
_cell.length_c   1.000
_cell.angle_alpha   90.00
_cell.angle_beta   90.00
_cell.angle_gamma   90.00
#
_symmetry.space_group_name_H-M   'P 1'
#
loop_
_entity.id
_entity.type
_entity.pdbx_description
1 polymer ?
#
loop_
_entity_poly.entity_id
_entity_poly.type
_entity_poly.pdbx_seq_one_letter_code
_entity_poly.pdbx_strand_id
1 'polypeptide(L)'
;MKNLKKAFLVFGIIFSLAILGCSKNNNTIVIYSCGEDYRNEYYLAELQKQFPEINFVLDYQGSGPAAAKLKAEGLNTEGDILLSWDYTYFDMLTDYLADMSYFDYSIYLDDMLVPSKKYVGEYRNSGAVVINTELLKEKGLSEPTSYQDLIKPEFKGLLSMPNPKSSGTGYMFLRNLTNAWGEDKAFAYFDKFAENIVQFTSSGSGPMNALVQKEAAVALGMTGQAVTMLNEGAPFKIVFFEEGAPCSLYGHAITKKAESRADYDKVKEVFDYLVKVVTPACDAKFFPEQVFVDKVFALPNYPTNIPYGDMSNNTTEEKARLLGKWMY
;
A
#
# COMPACT_ATOMS: atom_id res chain seq x y z
N MET A 1 -6.15 88.16 -7.74
CA MET A 1 -6.13 88.37 -9.19
C MET A 1 -5.66 87.06 -9.82
N LYS A 2 -6.38 86.64 -10.83
CA LYS A 2 -6.15 85.46 -11.73
C LYS A 2 -6.35 84.07 -11.17
N ASN A 3 -7.58 83.63 -11.41
CA ASN A 3 -8.03 82.23 -11.37
C ASN A 3 -7.32 81.40 -12.41
N LEU A 4 -6.84 80.22 -12.02
CA LEU A 4 -6.45 79.19 -12.96
C LEU A 4 -7.32 77.97 -12.69
N LYS A 5 -8.30 77.75 -13.56
CA LYS A 5 -9.15 76.55 -13.60
C LYS A 5 -8.27 75.40 -14.10
N LYS A 6 -8.04 74.40 -13.29
CA LYS A 6 -7.45 73.14 -13.72
C LYS A 6 -8.58 72.20 -14.12
N ALA A 7 -8.62 71.91 -15.41
CA ALA A 7 -9.48 70.84 -15.97
C ALA A 7 -8.88 69.49 -15.57
N PHE A 8 -9.65 68.67 -14.84
CA PHE A 8 -9.31 67.26 -14.61
C PHE A 8 -9.78 66.46 -15.81
N LEU A 9 -8.83 65.94 -16.57
CA LEU A 9 -9.07 64.95 -17.62
C LEU A 9 -9.13 63.59 -16.93
N VAL A 10 -10.34 63.03 -16.83
CA VAL A 10 -10.54 61.66 -16.34
C VAL A 10 -10.20 60.70 -17.50
N PHE A 11 -9.02 60.12 -17.43
CA PHE A 11 -8.64 59.01 -18.34
C PHE A 11 -9.22 57.72 -17.73
N GLY A 12 -10.32 57.25 -18.27
CA GLY A 12 -10.90 55.95 -17.95
C GLY A 12 -10.01 54.84 -18.51
N ILE A 13 -9.21 54.23 -17.66
CA ILE A 13 -8.53 52.97 -17.98
C ILE A 13 -9.55 51.85 -17.82
N ILE A 14 -10.09 51.39 -18.96
CA ILE A 14 -10.85 50.13 -19.01
C ILE A 14 -9.83 49.02 -18.81
N PHE A 15 -9.74 48.51 -17.56
CA PHE A 15 -9.00 47.32 -17.22
C PHE A 15 -9.83 46.13 -17.73
N SER A 16 -9.57 45.67 -18.95
CA SER A 16 -10.09 44.41 -19.45
C SER A 16 -9.47 43.31 -18.59
N LEU A 17 -10.20 42.83 -17.60
CA LEU A 17 -9.92 41.56 -16.95
C LEU A 17 -10.05 40.48 -18.03
N ALA A 18 -8.96 40.15 -18.69
CA ALA A 18 -8.81 38.86 -19.33
C ALA A 18 -8.90 37.82 -18.22
N ILE A 19 -10.07 37.22 -18.05
CA ILE A 19 -10.23 35.98 -17.33
C ILE A 19 -9.45 34.96 -18.19
N LEU A 20 -8.16 34.83 -17.88
CA LEU A 20 -7.41 33.64 -18.23
C LEU A 20 -8.09 32.52 -17.42
N GLY A 21 -9.10 31.92 -18.06
CA GLY A 21 -9.57 30.63 -17.64
C GLY A 21 -8.33 29.74 -17.56
N CYS A 22 -7.88 29.41 -16.33
CA CYS A 22 -7.01 28.28 -16.12
C CYS A 22 -7.75 27.08 -16.71
N SER A 23 -7.48 26.77 -17.97
CA SER A 23 -7.72 25.45 -18.51
C SER A 23 -6.99 24.52 -17.55
N LYS A 24 -7.71 23.83 -16.65
CA LYS A 24 -7.15 22.70 -15.92
C LYS A 24 -6.50 21.85 -17.00
N ASN A 25 -5.18 21.71 -16.92
CA ASN A 25 -4.43 20.87 -17.82
C ASN A 25 -5.05 19.48 -17.73
N ASN A 26 -5.87 19.09 -18.70
CA ASN A 26 -6.55 17.79 -18.74
C ASN A 26 -5.56 16.62 -18.83
N ASN A 27 -4.26 16.90 -18.94
CA ASN A 27 -3.20 15.92 -19.06
C ASN A 27 -2.61 15.48 -17.71
N THR A 28 -3.23 15.78 -16.56
CA THR A 28 -2.75 15.30 -15.27
C THR A 28 -3.60 14.14 -14.79
N ILE A 29 -2.96 13.05 -14.40
CA ILE A 29 -3.58 11.91 -13.69
C ILE A 29 -2.99 11.84 -12.30
N VAL A 30 -3.86 11.91 -11.28
CA VAL A 30 -3.48 11.83 -9.87
C VAL A 30 -3.66 10.39 -9.39
N ILE A 31 -2.59 9.83 -8.83
CA ILE A 31 -2.54 8.45 -8.33
C ILE A 31 -2.40 8.49 -6.81
N TYR A 32 -3.38 7.95 -6.08
CA TYR A 32 -3.24 7.69 -4.64
C TYR A 32 -2.70 6.29 -4.43
N SER A 33 -1.48 6.20 -3.92
CA SER A 33 -0.77 4.94 -3.76
C SER A 33 -0.60 4.51 -2.31
N CYS A 34 -0.79 3.22 -2.06
CA CYS A 34 -0.39 2.54 -0.83
C CYS A 34 0.82 1.62 -1.05
N GLY A 35 1.38 1.58 -2.26
CA GLY A 35 2.57 0.79 -2.60
C GLY A 35 3.85 1.36 -2.02
N GLU A 36 4.87 0.55 -1.86
CA GLU A 36 6.18 0.94 -1.37
C GLU A 36 6.92 1.84 -2.38
N ASP A 37 7.83 2.68 -1.90
CA ASP A 37 8.53 3.68 -2.71
C ASP A 37 9.19 3.08 -3.96
N TYR A 38 9.91 1.94 -3.82
CA TYR A 38 10.59 1.28 -4.93
C TYR A 38 9.63 0.76 -6.01
N ARG A 39 8.39 0.39 -5.64
CA ARG A 39 7.32 0.01 -6.58
C ARG A 39 6.69 1.24 -7.22
N ASN A 40 6.43 2.27 -6.43
CA ASN A 40 5.89 3.54 -6.92
C ASN A 40 6.81 4.15 -7.99
N GLU A 41 8.13 4.15 -7.75
CA GLU A 41 9.13 4.58 -8.73
C GLU A 41 9.06 3.76 -10.03
N TYR A 42 8.94 2.43 -9.90
CA TYR A 42 8.82 1.54 -11.05
C TYR A 42 7.55 1.84 -11.86
N TYR A 43 6.38 1.92 -11.19
CA TYR A 43 5.10 2.23 -11.84
C TYR A 43 5.14 3.57 -12.57
N LEU A 44 5.62 4.62 -11.89
CA LEU A 44 5.71 5.95 -12.51
C LEU A 44 6.64 5.98 -13.71
N ALA A 45 7.80 5.33 -13.62
CA ALA A 45 8.78 5.29 -14.72
C ALA A 45 8.18 4.63 -15.98
N GLU A 46 7.50 3.49 -15.83
CA GLU A 46 6.90 2.78 -16.95
C GLU A 46 5.67 3.51 -17.52
N LEU A 47 4.84 4.12 -16.67
CA LEU A 47 3.72 4.96 -17.12
C LEU A 47 4.21 6.20 -17.86
N GLN A 48 5.21 6.91 -17.34
CA GLN A 48 5.76 8.12 -17.96
C GLN A 48 6.43 7.82 -19.30
N LYS A 49 7.04 6.65 -19.43
CA LYS A 49 7.66 6.19 -20.69
C LYS A 49 6.61 5.91 -21.76
N GLN A 50 5.47 5.31 -21.40
CA GLN A 50 4.39 4.98 -22.32
C GLN A 50 3.53 6.19 -22.69
N PHE A 51 3.31 7.10 -21.75
CA PHE A 51 2.44 8.26 -21.87
C PHE A 51 3.22 9.55 -21.54
N PRO A 52 4.20 9.93 -22.39
CA PRO A 52 5.07 11.09 -22.11
C PRO A 52 4.32 12.43 -22.07
N GLU A 53 3.11 12.49 -22.65
CA GLU A 53 2.26 13.68 -22.65
C GLU A 53 1.47 13.85 -21.34
N ILE A 54 1.39 12.81 -20.50
CA ILE A 54 0.63 12.84 -19.24
C ILE A 54 1.54 13.24 -18.08
N ASN A 55 1.07 14.17 -17.25
CA ASN A 55 1.70 14.50 -15.99
C ASN A 55 1.14 13.59 -14.89
N PHE A 56 1.91 12.61 -14.44
CA PHE A 56 1.52 11.75 -13.32
C PHE A 56 1.91 12.37 -12.00
N VAL A 57 0.94 12.53 -11.11
CA VAL A 57 1.13 12.99 -9.72
C VAL A 57 0.80 11.84 -8.80
N LEU A 58 1.80 11.32 -8.08
CA LEU A 58 1.60 10.25 -7.11
C LEU A 58 1.60 10.82 -5.69
N ASP A 59 0.54 10.54 -4.96
CA ASP A 59 0.40 10.83 -3.52
C ASP A 59 0.43 9.51 -2.76
N TYR A 60 1.54 9.27 -2.06
CA TYR A 60 1.74 8.08 -1.24
C TYR A 60 1.20 8.29 0.17
N GLN A 61 0.45 7.31 0.66
CA GLN A 61 0.04 7.22 2.05
C GLN A 61 -0.09 5.75 2.47
N GLY A 62 0.11 5.46 3.78
CA GLY A 62 -0.26 4.16 4.32
C GLY A 62 -1.76 3.88 4.17
N SER A 63 -2.15 2.62 4.03
CA SER A 63 -3.52 2.20 3.67
C SER A 63 -4.62 2.79 4.56
N GLY A 64 -4.39 2.89 5.88
CA GLY A 64 -5.36 3.49 6.80
C GLY A 64 -5.60 4.99 6.54
N PRO A 65 -4.56 5.83 6.54
CA PRO A 65 -4.64 7.25 6.19
C PRO A 65 -5.21 7.49 4.80
N ALA A 66 -4.81 6.70 3.79
CA ALA A 66 -5.31 6.81 2.42
C ALA A 66 -6.82 6.56 2.34
N ALA A 67 -7.30 5.50 3.02
CA ALA A 67 -8.73 5.20 3.09
C ALA A 67 -9.53 6.31 3.80
N ALA A 68 -8.99 6.85 4.91
CA ALA A 68 -9.60 7.97 5.61
C ALA A 68 -9.65 9.24 4.75
N LYS A 69 -8.59 9.53 4.00
CA LYS A 69 -8.54 10.64 3.05
C LYS A 69 -9.62 10.50 1.97
N LEU A 70 -9.65 9.37 1.25
CA LEU A 70 -10.64 9.14 0.19
C LEU A 70 -12.08 9.24 0.72
N LYS A 71 -12.34 8.69 1.91
CA LYS A 71 -13.66 8.79 2.56
C LYS A 71 -14.03 10.23 2.91
N ALA A 72 -13.09 11.04 3.36
CA ALA A 72 -13.32 12.45 3.71
C ALA A 72 -13.54 13.32 2.46
N GLU A 73 -12.80 13.08 1.39
CA GLU A 73 -12.91 13.76 0.11
C GLU A 73 -14.18 13.35 -0.66
N GLY A 74 -14.58 12.09 -0.52
CA GLY A 74 -15.75 11.52 -1.19
C GLY A 74 -15.67 11.66 -2.70
N LEU A 75 -16.75 12.11 -3.34
CA LEU A 75 -16.81 12.35 -4.78
C LEU A 75 -16.06 13.62 -5.24
N ASN A 76 -15.48 14.39 -4.31
CA ASN A 76 -14.64 15.55 -4.62
C ASN A 76 -13.16 15.23 -4.55
N THR A 77 -12.78 13.95 -4.42
CA THR A 77 -11.38 13.54 -4.39
C THR A 77 -10.60 14.05 -5.61
N GLU A 78 -9.33 14.36 -5.44
CA GLU A 78 -8.45 14.68 -6.57
C GLU A 78 -7.88 13.42 -7.23
N GLY A 79 -7.86 12.28 -6.53
CA GLY A 79 -7.36 11.01 -7.03
C GLY A 79 -8.18 10.49 -8.21
N ASP A 80 -7.50 10.08 -9.27
CA ASP A 80 -8.10 9.42 -10.44
C ASP A 80 -7.92 7.89 -10.36
N ILE A 81 -6.72 7.44 -9.96
CA ILE A 81 -6.36 6.02 -9.85
C ILE A 81 -5.91 5.73 -8.41
N LEU A 82 -6.36 4.61 -7.89
CA LEU A 82 -5.92 4.03 -6.62
C LEU A 82 -4.97 2.87 -6.94
N LEU A 83 -3.73 2.95 -6.46
CA LEU A 83 -2.64 2.03 -6.77
C LEU A 83 -2.25 1.23 -5.53
N SER A 84 -2.21 -0.09 -5.63
CA SER A 84 -1.70 -1.00 -4.57
C SER A 84 -2.46 -0.90 -3.25
N TRP A 85 -3.79 -0.87 -3.28
CA TRP A 85 -4.62 -0.85 -2.08
C TRP A 85 -5.04 -2.25 -1.69
N ASP A 86 -5.06 -2.53 -0.39
CA ASP A 86 -5.63 -3.77 0.17
C ASP A 86 -7.14 -3.87 -0.13
N TYR A 87 -7.60 -5.05 -0.55
CA TYR A 87 -8.99 -5.33 -0.93
C TYR A 87 -10.00 -4.91 0.13
N THR A 88 -9.67 -5.10 1.42
CA THR A 88 -10.60 -4.72 2.51
C THR A 88 -10.89 -3.22 2.55
N TYR A 89 -9.96 -2.37 2.12
CA TYR A 89 -10.23 -0.94 2.00
C TYR A 89 -11.06 -0.61 0.77
N PHE A 90 -10.87 -1.31 -0.34
CA PHE A 90 -11.75 -1.16 -1.50
C PHE A 90 -13.19 -1.55 -1.18
N ASP A 91 -13.41 -2.64 -0.46
CA ASP A 91 -14.75 -3.08 -0.04
C ASP A 91 -15.43 -2.05 0.87
N MET A 92 -14.67 -1.34 1.71
CA MET A 92 -15.16 -0.23 2.53
C MET A 92 -15.57 1.01 1.74
N LEU A 93 -15.03 1.17 0.53
CA LEU A 93 -15.08 2.41 -0.22
C LEU A 93 -15.73 2.26 -1.60
N THR A 94 -16.48 1.19 -1.82
CA THR A 94 -17.11 0.86 -3.12
C THR A 94 -17.96 1.98 -3.70
N ASP A 95 -18.56 2.83 -2.86
CA ASP A 95 -19.37 3.99 -3.29
C ASP A 95 -18.54 5.08 -3.99
N TYR A 96 -17.23 5.09 -3.76
CA TYR A 96 -16.29 6.05 -4.32
C TYR A 96 -15.49 5.50 -5.51
N LEU A 97 -15.75 4.24 -5.90
CA LEU A 97 -15.06 3.56 -6.99
C LEU A 97 -15.92 3.55 -8.27
N ALA A 98 -15.24 3.67 -9.40
CA ALA A 98 -15.84 3.55 -10.73
C ALA A 98 -16.39 2.15 -10.97
N ASP A 99 -17.33 2.03 -11.92
CA ASP A 99 -17.73 0.73 -12.45
C ASP A 99 -16.69 0.24 -13.45
N MET A 100 -16.12 -0.93 -13.15
CA MET A 100 -15.10 -1.55 -13.98
C MET A 100 -15.58 -2.83 -14.65
N SER A 101 -16.89 -2.98 -14.85
CA SER A 101 -17.50 -4.13 -15.55
C SER A 101 -17.00 -4.30 -17.01
N TYR A 102 -16.41 -3.25 -17.56
CA TYR A 102 -15.78 -3.30 -18.90
C TYR A 102 -14.44 -4.05 -18.91
N PHE A 103 -13.79 -4.21 -17.74
CA PHE A 103 -12.50 -4.87 -17.63
C PHE A 103 -12.63 -6.39 -17.76
N ASP A 104 -11.67 -7.03 -18.43
CA ASP A 104 -11.61 -8.48 -18.57
C ASP A 104 -10.99 -9.12 -17.32
N TYR A 105 -11.84 -9.62 -16.43
CA TYR A 105 -11.42 -10.31 -15.21
C TYR A 105 -10.92 -11.74 -15.44
N SER A 106 -11.08 -12.31 -16.65
CA SER A 106 -10.65 -13.69 -16.94
C SER A 106 -9.13 -13.87 -16.93
N ILE A 107 -8.37 -12.78 -16.85
CA ILE A 107 -6.92 -12.82 -16.73
C ILE A 107 -6.44 -13.27 -15.33
N TYR A 108 -7.33 -13.27 -14.34
CA TYR A 108 -7.01 -13.58 -12.93
C TYR A 108 -7.37 -15.00 -12.54
N LEU A 109 -6.64 -15.53 -11.55
CA LEU A 109 -7.04 -16.74 -10.84
C LEU A 109 -8.34 -16.51 -10.06
N ASP A 110 -9.09 -17.57 -9.77
CA ASP A 110 -10.41 -17.50 -9.14
C ASP A 110 -10.39 -16.80 -7.77
N ASP A 111 -9.34 -16.98 -6.99
CA ASP A 111 -9.16 -16.36 -5.66
C ASP A 111 -8.81 -14.88 -5.71
N MET A 112 -8.47 -14.36 -6.89
CA MET A 112 -8.23 -12.93 -7.12
C MET A 112 -9.48 -12.20 -7.67
N LEU A 113 -10.55 -12.92 -7.97
CA LEU A 113 -11.75 -12.34 -8.59
C LEU A 113 -12.48 -11.40 -7.60
N VAL A 114 -12.95 -10.29 -8.15
CA VAL A 114 -13.67 -9.24 -7.41
C VAL A 114 -15.14 -9.23 -7.83
N PRO A 115 -16.07 -9.79 -7.00
CA PRO A 115 -17.50 -9.85 -7.34
C PRO A 115 -18.14 -8.49 -7.62
N SER A 116 -17.70 -7.43 -6.91
CA SER A 116 -18.23 -6.08 -7.08
C SER A 116 -17.88 -5.45 -8.42
N LYS A 117 -16.83 -5.91 -9.10
CA LYS A 117 -16.25 -5.31 -10.30
C LYS A 117 -15.93 -3.81 -10.15
N LYS A 118 -15.52 -3.40 -8.96
CA LYS A 118 -15.16 -2.02 -8.63
C LYS A 118 -13.64 -1.80 -8.56
N TYR A 119 -12.87 -2.88 -8.54
CA TYR A 119 -11.41 -2.87 -8.54
C TYR A 119 -10.89 -4.16 -9.18
N VAL A 120 -9.59 -4.21 -9.46
CA VAL A 120 -8.92 -5.36 -10.08
C VAL A 120 -7.75 -5.81 -9.22
N GLY A 121 -7.35 -7.07 -9.35
CA GLY A 121 -6.22 -7.64 -8.63
C GLY A 121 -4.87 -7.08 -9.08
N GLU A 122 -3.94 -7.07 -8.15
CA GLU A 122 -2.54 -6.75 -8.39
C GLU A 122 -1.68 -7.92 -7.94
N TYR A 123 -1.46 -8.09 -6.65
CA TYR A 123 -0.63 -9.14 -6.08
C TYR A 123 -1.17 -9.65 -4.75
N ARG A 124 -0.64 -10.80 -4.34
CA ARG A 124 -0.78 -11.28 -2.97
C ARG A 124 0.41 -10.79 -2.16
N ASN A 125 0.15 -10.13 -1.03
CA ASN A 125 1.18 -9.74 -0.09
C ASN A 125 1.20 -10.71 1.07
N SER A 126 2.29 -11.47 1.21
CA SER A 126 2.51 -12.30 2.39
C SER A 126 3.44 -11.62 3.38
N GLY A 127 3.16 -11.83 4.66
CA GLY A 127 4.02 -11.42 5.76
C GLY A 127 4.93 -12.55 6.22
N ALA A 128 6.10 -12.16 6.71
CA ALA A 128 7.07 -13.08 7.29
C ALA A 128 7.69 -12.50 8.56
N VAL A 129 8.24 -13.36 9.37
CA VAL A 129 9.22 -12.96 10.39
C VAL A 129 10.58 -12.92 9.72
N VAL A 130 11.23 -11.76 9.73
CA VAL A 130 12.53 -11.56 9.10
C VAL A 130 13.58 -11.28 10.15
N ILE A 131 14.68 -12.01 10.08
CA ILE A 131 15.74 -12.02 11.07
C ILE A 131 17.01 -11.46 10.45
N ASN A 132 17.61 -10.45 11.07
CA ASN A 132 18.99 -10.06 10.78
C ASN A 132 19.93 -10.99 11.56
N THR A 133 20.48 -12.00 10.87
CA THR A 133 21.28 -13.07 11.47
C THR A 133 22.61 -12.58 12.02
N GLU A 134 23.22 -11.58 11.38
CA GLU A 134 24.45 -10.97 11.86
C GLU A 134 24.22 -10.21 13.16
N LEU A 135 23.17 -9.40 13.25
CA LEU A 135 22.89 -8.63 14.45
C LEU A 135 22.51 -9.52 15.63
N LEU A 136 21.76 -10.61 15.42
CA LEU A 136 21.50 -11.59 16.48
C LEU A 136 22.80 -12.21 16.97
N LYS A 137 23.69 -12.62 16.06
CA LYS A 137 25.00 -13.18 16.41
C LYS A 137 25.86 -12.18 17.18
N GLU A 138 25.92 -10.91 16.74
CA GLU A 138 26.63 -9.83 17.44
C GLU A 138 26.14 -9.65 18.88
N LYS A 139 24.83 -9.85 19.10
CA LYS A 139 24.20 -9.76 20.44
C LYS A 139 24.24 -11.06 21.24
N GLY A 140 24.76 -12.15 20.66
CA GLY A 140 24.81 -13.46 21.33
C GLY A 140 23.44 -14.11 21.54
N LEU A 141 22.45 -13.75 20.68
CA LEU A 141 21.07 -14.25 20.77
C LEU A 141 20.85 -15.40 19.79
N SER A 142 20.02 -16.36 20.19
CA SER A 142 19.53 -17.43 19.33
C SER A 142 18.42 -16.89 18.41
N GLU A 143 18.31 -17.47 17.19
CA GLU A 143 17.20 -17.17 16.30
C GLU A 143 15.86 -17.59 16.93
N PRO A 144 14.83 -16.73 16.88
CA PRO A 144 13.50 -17.11 17.38
C PRO A 144 12.86 -18.15 16.47
N THR A 145 12.12 -19.09 17.07
CA THR A 145 11.43 -20.19 16.40
C THR A 145 9.91 -20.11 16.53
N SER A 146 9.42 -19.15 17.31
CA SER A 146 7.99 -18.93 17.57
C SER A 146 7.71 -17.46 17.88
N TYR A 147 6.46 -17.04 17.75
CA TYR A 147 6.02 -15.72 18.24
C TYR A 147 6.27 -15.57 19.75
N GLN A 148 6.17 -16.66 20.52
CA GLN A 148 6.42 -16.62 21.96
C GLN A 148 7.88 -16.29 22.30
N ASP A 149 8.84 -16.61 21.43
CA ASP A 149 10.23 -16.20 21.63
C ASP A 149 10.39 -14.69 21.56
N LEU A 150 9.63 -14.02 20.69
CA LEU A 150 9.73 -12.56 20.46
C LEU A 150 9.31 -11.72 21.68
N ILE A 151 8.53 -12.28 22.59
CA ILE A 151 8.13 -11.59 23.83
C ILE A 151 9.05 -11.87 25.03
N LYS A 152 10.14 -12.61 24.83
CA LYS A 152 11.15 -12.82 25.87
C LYS A 152 11.96 -11.54 26.13
N PRO A 153 12.42 -11.30 27.36
CA PRO A 153 13.15 -10.08 27.71
C PRO A 153 14.43 -9.83 26.91
N GLU A 154 15.06 -10.89 26.39
CA GLU A 154 16.27 -10.79 25.58
C GLU A 154 16.06 -10.08 24.24
N PHE A 155 14.83 -10.01 23.73
CA PHE A 155 14.48 -9.28 22.52
C PHE A 155 14.05 -7.82 22.75
N LYS A 156 14.17 -7.32 23.99
CA LYS A 156 13.77 -5.95 24.33
C LYS A 156 14.52 -4.92 23.51
N GLY A 157 13.76 -4.05 22.80
CA GLY A 157 14.30 -3.02 21.92
C GLY A 157 14.96 -3.58 20.65
N LEU A 158 14.56 -4.78 20.19
CA LEU A 158 15.12 -5.44 19.01
C LEU A 158 14.07 -5.80 17.96
N LEU A 159 12.81 -5.47 18.19
CA LEU A 159 11.71 -5.85 17.31
C LEU A 159 11.15 -4.64 16.57
N SER A 160 10.68 -4.84 15.35
CA SER A 160 9.93 -3.84 14.58
C SER A 160 8.74 -4.48 13.86
N MET A 161 7.64 -3.75 13.79
CA MET A 161 6.40 -4.18 13.13
C MET A 161 5.65 -2.94 12.60
N PRO A 162 4.91 -3.03 11.47
CA PRO A 162 4.04 -1.93 11.05
C PRO A 162 2.85 -1.78 12.00
N ASN A 163 2.42 -0.54 12.23
CA ASN A 163 1.22 -0.29 13.02
C ASN A 163 -0.04 -0.75 12.26
N PRO A 164 -0.88 -1.62 12.82
CA PRO A 164 -2.12 -2.09 12.20
C PRO A 164 -3.09 -0.97 11.76
N LYS A 165 -3.12 0.17 12.47
CA LYS A 165 -4.01 1.29 12.11
C LYS A 165 -3.57 2.04 10.86
N SER A 166 -2.27 2.08 10.57
CA SER A 166 -1.72 2.86 9.45
C SER A 166 -1.25 2.00 8.29
N SER A 167 -1.06 0.68 8.49
CA SER A 167 -0.52 -0.24 7.51
C SER A 167 -1.35 -1.51 7.36
N GLY A 168 -1.70 -1.85 6.12
CA GLY A 168 -2.32 -3.13 5.79
C GLY A 168 -1.46 -4.31 6.20
N THR A 169 -0.14 -4.22 6.05
CA THR A 169 0.82 -5.23 6.51
C THR A 169 0.74 -5.44 8.02
N GLY A 170 0.65 -4.35 8.80
CA GLY A 170 0.46 -4.47 10.25
C GLY A 170 -0.87 -5.15 10.61
N TYR A 171 -1.93 -4.78 9.91
CA TYR A 171 -3.26 -5.36 10.15
C TYR A 171 -3.30 -6.86 9.84
N MET A 172 -2.66 -7.34 8.77
CA MET A 172 -2.68 -8.76 8.45
C MET A 172 -2.00 -9.63 9.53
N PHE A 173 -0.95 -9.15 10.21
CA PHE A 173 -0.38 -9.84 11.38
C PHE A 173 -1.37 -9.88 12.55
N LEU A 174 -2.04 -8.76 12.85
CA LEU A 174 -3.07 -8.73 13.88
C LEU A 174 -4.19 -9.72 13.56
N ARG A 175 -4.69 -9.74 12.33
CA ARG A 175 -5.77 -10.62 11.88
C ARG A 175 -5.35 -12.09 11.98
N ASN A 176 -4.18 -12.44 11.45
CA ASN A 176 -3.69 -13.81 11.50
C ASN A 176 -3.60 -14.35 12.93
N LEU A 177 -2.99 -13.60 13.85
CA LEU A 177 -2.84 -14.05 15.24
C LEU A 177 -4.17 -14.06 16.01
N THR A 178 -5.12 -13.18 15.67
CA THR A 178 -6.47 -13.25 16.25
C THR A 178 -7.23 -14.51 15.79
N ASN A 179 -7.02 -14.95 14.56
CA ASN A 179 -7.60 -16.20 14.08
C ASN A 179 -6.91 -17.44 14.67
N ALA A 180 -5.58 -17.42 14.73
CA ALA A 180 -4.82 -18.57 15.22
C ALA A 180 -5.02 -18.84 16.73
N TRP A 181 -5.09 -17.80 17.55
CA TRP A 181 -5.10 -17.95 19.02
C TRP A 181 -6.41 -17.53 19.71
N GLY A 182 -7.30 -16.89 19.00
CA GLY A 182 -8.40 -16.13 19.55
C GLY A 182 -7.98 -14.74 20.00
N GLU A 183 -8.95 -13.83 20.02
CA GLU A 183 -8.73 -12.40 20.20
C GLU A 183 -8.01 -12.04 21.49
N ASP A 184 -8.50 -12.56 22.64
CA ASP A 184 -7.94 -12.21 23.96
C ASP A 184 -6.45 -12.58 24.08
N LYS A 185 -6.08 -13.76 23.55
CA LYS A 185 -4.67 -14.20 23.56
C LYS A 185 -3.81 -13.37 22.62
N ALA A 186 -4.34 -13.02 21.44
CA ALA A 186 -3.61 -12.22 20.47
C ALA A 186 -3.33 -10.82 21.01
N PHE A 187 -4.32 -10.14 21.60
CA PHE A 187 -4.11 -8.82 22.18
C PHE A 187 -3.17 -8.88 23.40
N ALA A 188 -3.32 -9.87 24.30
CA ALA A 188 -2.39 -10.07 25.41
C ALA A 188 -0.95 -10.35 24.93
N TYR A 189 -0.78 -11.01 23.78
CA TYR A 189 0.52 -11.17 23.14
C TYR A 189 1.08 -9.82 22.64
N PHE A 190 0.28 -9.02 21.92
CA PHE A 190 0.74 -7.73 21.41
C PHE A 190 1.05 -6.74 22.53
N ASP A 191 0.38 -6.81 23.68
CA ASP A 191 0.74 -6.03 24.87
C ASP A 191 2.18 -6.32 25.33
N LYS A 192 2.57 -7.60 25.37
CA LYS A 192 3.94 -8.00 25.70
C LYS A 192 4.92 -7.72 24.57
N PHE A 193 4.50 -7.91 23.32
CA PHE A 193 5.31 -7.61 22.14
C PHE A 193 5.69 -6.13 22.09
N ALA A 194 4.77 -5.24 22.45
CA ALA A 194 4.99 -3.80 22.52
C ALA A 194 6.09 -3.40 23.54
N GLU A 195 6.33 -4.21 24.57
CA GLU A 195 7.43 -3.95 25.51
C GLU A 195 8.82 -4.19 24.90
N ASN A 196 8.88 -5.02 23.84
CA ASN A 196 10.13 -5.41 23.17
C ASN A 196 10.36 -4.66 21.83
N ILE A 197 9.36 -3.95 21.34
CA ILE A 197 9.46 -3.27 20.05
C ILE A 197 10.28 -1.97 20.15
N VAL A 198 11.09 -1.69 19.12
CA VAL A 198 11.75 -0.39 18.96
C VAL A 198 10.69 0.65 18.61
N GLN A 199 9.88 0.34 17.62
CA GLN A 199 8.79 1.19 17.16
C GLN A 199 7.75 0.41 16.36
N PHE A 200 6.50 0.86 16.42
CA PHE A 200 5.49 0.56 15.41
C PHE A 200 5.63 1.55 14.26
N THR A 201 5.99 1.05 13.07
CA THR A 201 6.22 1.92 11.91
C THR A 201 4.91 2.32 11.24
N SER A 202 4.86 3.49 10.62
CA SER A 202 3.67 3.98 9.92
C SER A 202 3.42 3.30 8.57
N SER A 203 4.45 2.71 7.97
CA SER A 203 4.39 2.03 6.66
C SER A 203 4.75 0.55 6.76
N GLY A 204 4.32 -0.25 5.76
CA GLY A 204 4.67 -1.66 5.65
C GLY A 204 6.17 -1.92 5.43
N SER A 205 6.88 -0.98 4.82
CA SER A 205 8.33 -1.07 4.54
C SER A 205 9.21 -0.69 5.74
N GLY A 206 8.67 0.05 6.71
CA GLY A 206 9.43 0.55 7.86
C GLY A 206 10.22 -0.51 8.62
N PRO A 207 9.65 -1.70 8.94
CA PRO A 207 10.36 -2.74 9.67
C PRO A 207 11.59 -3.28 8.93
N MET A 208 11.53 -3.38 7.61
CA MET A 208 12.66 -3.81 6.80
C MET A 208 13.79 -2.78 6.83
N ASN A 209 13.45 -1.50 6.79
CA ASN A 209 14.43 -0.43 6.92
C ASN A 209 15.12 -0.46 8.29
N ALA A 210 14.37 -0.74 9.37
CA ALA A 210 14.94 -0.91 10.71
C ALA A 210 15.93 -2.08 10.80
N LEU A 211 15.68 -3.19 10.08
CA LEU A 211 16.63 -4.31 9.98
C LEU A 211 17.91 -3.93 9.24
N VAL A 212 17.79 -3.21 8.11
CA VAL A 212 18.95 -2.76 7.31
C VAL A 212 19.81 -1.79 8.13
N GLN A 213 19.19 -0.89 8.88
CA GLN A 213 19.87 0.08 9.74
C GLN A 213 20.41 -0.53 11.04
N LYS A 214 20.18 -1.83 11.28
CA LYS A 214 20.53 -2.54 12.52
C LYS A 214 19.87 -1.93 13.78
N GLU A 215 18.76 -1.23 13.62
CA GLU A 215 17.93 -0.72 14.72
C GLU A 215 17.09 -1.83 15.33
N ALA A 216 16.63 -2.80 14.50
CA ALA A 216 15.95 -4.00 14.95
C ALA A 216 16.71 -5.24 14.47
N ALA A 217 16.62 -6.34 15.26
CA ALA A 217 17.18 -7.64 14.91
C ALA A 217 16.13 -8.57 14.28
N VAL A 218 14.86 -8.37 14.60
CA VAL A 218 13.74 -9.15 14.06
C VAL A 218 12.61 -8.20 13.67
N ALA A 219 12.02 -8.45 12.51
CA ALA A 219 10.90 -7.68 12.02
C ALA A 219 9.73 -8.56 11.59
N LEU A 220 8.52 -8.11 11.84
CA LEU A 220 7.31 -8.59 11.17
C LEU A 220 7.10 -7.72 9.93
N GLY A 221 7.33 -8.27 8.74
CA GLY A 221 7.36 -7.49 7.51
C GLY A 221 6.87 -8.25 6.30
N MET A 222 7.06 -7.67 5.11
CA MET A 222 6.62 -8.26 3.85
C MET A 222 7.66 -9.24 3.31
N THR A 223 7.22 -10.44 2.91
CA THR A 223 8.07 -11.47 2.30
C THR A 223 8.78 -10.93 1.06
N GLY A 224 8.05 -10.29 0.14
CA GLY A 224 8.64 -9.79 -1.12
C GLY A 224 9.74 -8.76 -0.88
N GLN A 225 9.55 -7.80 0.02
CA GLN A 225 10.56 -6.82 0.36
C GLN A 225 11.80 -7.46 1.03
N ALA A 226 11.57 -8.43 1.92
CA ALA A 226 12.66 -9.17 2.55
C ALA A 226 13.50 -9.94 1.52
N VAL A 227 12.86 -10.56 0.53
CA VAL A 227 13.54 -11.25 -0.58
C VAL A 227 14.34 -10.28 -1.45
N THR A 228 13.79 -9.11 -1.76
CA THR A 228 14.52 -8.08 -2.52
C THR A 228 15.82 -7.71 -1.81
N MET A 229 15.74 -7.39 -0.52
CA MET A 229 16.92 -7.03 0.28
C MET A 229 17.92 -8.20 0.45
N LEU A 230 17.41 -9.42 0.60
CA LEU A 230 18.23 -10.63 0.64
C LEU A 230 19.02 -10.81 -0.67
N ASN A 231 18.36 -10.58 -1.82
CA ASN A 231 19.01 -10.67 -3.14
C ASN A 231 20.05 -9.56 -3.36
N GLU A 232 19.92 -8.44 -2.65
CA GLU A 232 20.91 -7.35 -2.60
C GLU A 232 22.05 -7.60 -1.61
N GLY A 233 22.02 -8.75 -0.91
CA GLY A 233 23.09 -9.17 0.00
C GLY A 233 22.85 -8.85 1.47
N ALA A 234 21.65 -8.46 1.87
CA ALA A 234 21.33 -8.26 3.28
C ALA A 234 21.42 -9.61 4.03
N PRO A 235 21.97 -9.64 5.28
CA PRO A 235 22.14 -10.86 6.06
C PRO A 235 20.82 -11.31 6.71
N PHE A 236 19.78 -11.47 5.90
CA PHE A 236 18.43 -11.75 6.36
C PHE A 236 18.09 -13.24 6.21
N LYS A 237 17.27 -13.72 7.14
CA LYS A 237 16.59 -15.01 7.07
C LYS A 237 15.10 -14.79 7.18
N ILE A 238 14.35 -15.37 6.25
CA ILE A 238 12.88 -15.32 6.21
C ILE A 238 12.38 -16.60 6.86
N VAL A 239 11.51 -16.47 7.86
CA VAL A 239 10.91 -17.61 8.57
C VAL A 239 9.39 -17.43 8.71
N PHE A 240 8.69 -18.57 8.70
CA PHE A 240 7.27 -18.64 8.99
C PHE A 240 7.09 -19.51 10.24
N PHE A 241 6.36 -19.00 11.23
CA PHE A 241 6.06 -19.75 12.43
C PHE A 241 4.82 -20.65 12.25
N GLU A 242 4.48 -21.42 13.27
CA GLU A 242 3.39 -22.41 13.23
C GLU A 242 2.03 -21.80 12.82
N GLU A 243 1.78 -20.55 13.19
CA GLU A 243 0.55 -19.81 12.87
C GLU A 243 0.40 -19.46 11.39
N GLY A 244 1.42 -19.73 10.60
CA GLY A 244 1.49 -19.45 9.20
C GLY A 244 1.77 -17.99 8.84
N ALA A 245 2.01 -17.75 7.57
CA ALA A 245 2.20 -16.41 7.01
C ALA A 245 0.87 -15.67 6.89
N PRO A 246 0.72 -14.49 7.50
CA PRO A 246 -0.43 -13.65 7.17
C PRO A 246 -0.36 -13.23 5.70
N CYS A 247 -1.51 -13.04 5.05
CA CYS A 247 -1.54 -12.52 3.69
C CYS A 247 -2.74 -11.60 3.45
N SER A 248 -2.58 -10.72 2.48
CA SER A 248 -3.64 -9.84 1.96
C SER A 248 -3.56 -9.77 0.45
N LEU A 249 -4.71 -9.55 -0.18
CA LEU A 249 -4.79 -9.25 -1.61
C LEU A 249 -4.77 -7.75 -1.82
N TYR A 250 -4.03 -7.33 -2.81
CA TYR A 250 -3.90 -5.94 -3.21
C TYR A 250 -4.38 -5.74 -4.64
N GLY A 251 -4.76 -4.51 -4.94
CA GLY A 251 -5.31 -4.22 -6.25
C GLY A 251 -5.27 -2.75 -6.62
N HIS A 252 -5.90 -2.47 -7.75
CA HIS A 252 -6.03 -1.15 -8.32
C HIS A 252 -7.49 -0.82 -8.61
N ALA A 253 -7.83 0.46 -8.54
CA ALA A 253 -9.16 0.94 -8.90
C ALA A 253 -9.09 2.30 -9.61
N ILE A 254 -10.15 2.64 -10.32
CA ILE A 254 -10.43 3.99 -10.77
C ILE A 254 -11.43 4.61 -9.80
N THR A 255 -11.26 5.87 -9.44
CA THR A 255 -12.22 6.56 -8.57
C THR A 255 -13.49 6.93 -9.34
N LYS A 256 -14.62 6.96 -8.67
CA LYS A 256 -15.89 7.39 -9.27
C LYS A 256 -15.86 8.83 -9.78
N LYS A 257 -15.05 9.69 -9.14
CA LYS A 257 -14.82 11.06 -9.61
C LYS A 257 -14.19 11.09 -10.99
N ALA A 258 -13.29 10.17 -11.31
CA ALA A 258 -12.64 10.11 -12.61
C ALA A 258 -13.63 9.82 -13.76
N GLU A 259 -14.76 9.12 -13.50
CA GLU A 259 -15.82 8.91 -14.51
C GLU A 259 -16.41 10.21 -15.03
N SER A 260 -16.36 11.29 -14.24
CA SER A 260 -16.87 12.61 -14.65
C SER A 260 -15.90 13.44 -15.49
N ARG A 261 -14.69 12.94 -15.74
CA ARG A 261 -13.69 13.64 -16.56
C ARG A 261 -14.06 13.57 -18.04
N ALA A 262 -13.81 14.68 -18.76
CA ALA A 262 -14.00 14.73 -20.21
C ALA A 262 -13.06 13.75 -20.96
N ASP A 263 -11.92 13.42 -20.36
CA ASP A 263 -10.89 12.50 -20.88
C ASP A 263 -10.89 11.15 -20.15
N TYR A 264 -12.03 10.70 -19.65
CA TYR A 264 -12.14 9.43 -18.90
C TYR A 264 -11.63 8.22 -19.71
N ASP A 265 -11.82 8.20 -21.02
CA ASP A 265 -11.30 7.15 -21.89
C ASP A 265 -9.76 7.08 -21.84
N LYS A 266 -9.07 8.22 -21.69
CA LYS A 266 -7.62 8.24 -21.49
C LYS A 266 -7.24 7.69 -20.12
N VAL A 267 -8.00 7.96 -19.06
CA VAL A 267 -7.78 7.35 -17.73
C VAL A 267 -7.92 5.84 -17.80
N LYS A 268 -8.93 5.32 -18.51
CA LYS A 268 -9.10 3.86 -18.73
C LYS A 268 -7.95 3.27 -19.55
N GLU A 269 -7.47 3.96 -20.59
CA GLU A 269 -6.33 3.50 -21.38
C GLU A 269 -5.06 3.37 -20.51
N VAL A 270 -4.78 4.39 -19.69
CA VAL A 270 -3.65 4.37 -18.75
C VAL A 270 -3.82 3.24 -17.72
N PHE A 271 -5.03 3.09 -17.19
CA PHE A 271 -5.34 2.04 -16.21
C PHE A 271 -5.20 0.63 -16.82
N ASP A 272 -5.69 0.41 -18.03
CA ASP A 272 -5.55 -0.86 -18.74
C ASP A 272 -4.08 -1.20 -18.99
N TYR A 273 -3.26 -0.23 -19.40
CA TYR A 273 -1.81 -0.42 -19.54
C TYR A 273 -1.14 -0.71 -18.20
N LEU A 274 -1.50 0.04 -17.16
CA LEU A 274 -1.04 -0.21 -15.80
C LEU A 274 -1.28 -1.66 -15.39
N VAL A 275 -2.51 -2.15 -15.51
CA VAL A 275 -2.91 -3.49 -15.03
C VAL A 275 -2.37 -4.61 -15.91
N LYS A 276 -2.42 -4.46 -17.24
CA LYS A 276 -2.08 -5.55 -18.17
C LYS A 276 -0.60 -5.66 -18.50
N VAL A 277 0.16 -4.56 -18.35
CA VAL A 277 1.57 -4.49 -18.73
C VAL A 277 2.47 -4.20 -17.54
N VAL A 278 2.24 -3.09 -16.83
CA VAL A 278 3.15 -2.63 -15.78
C VAL A 278 3.06 -3.52 -14.54
N THR A 279 1.85 -3.85 -14.11
CA THR A 279 1.62 -4.70 -12.93
C THR A 279 2.29 -6.07 -13.05
N PRO A 280 2.08 -6.87 -14.11
CA PRO A 280 2.76 -8.16 -14.24
C PRO A 280 4.29 -8.05 -14.27
N ALA A 281 4.83 -6.99 -14.87
CA ALA A 281 6.27 -6.78 -14.90
C ALA A 281 6.83 -6.38 -13.52
N CYS A 282 6.08 -5.60 -12.75
CA CYS A 282 6.39 -5.27 -11.37
C CYS A 282 6.34 -6.51 -10.47
N ASP A 283 5.30 -7.34 -10.62
CA ASP A 283 5.12 -8.56 -9.82
C ASP A 283 6.22 -9.57 -10.11
N ALA A 284 6.58 -9.76 -11.39
CA ALA A 284 7.71 -10.61 -11.77
C ALA A 284 9.03 -10.20 -11.09
N LYS A 285 9.18 -8.91 -10.78
CA LYS A 285 10.39 -8.36 -10.16
C LYS A 285 10.37 -8.42 -8.64
N PHE A 286 9.19 -8.28 -8.01
CA PHE A 286 9.10 -8.05 -6.56
C PHE A 286 8.20 -9.06 -5.84
N PHE A 287 7.13 -9.55 -6.49
CA PHE A 287 6.11 -10.41 -5.90
C PHE A 287 5.69 -11.52 -6.87
N PRO A 288 6.51 -12.58 -7.00
CA PRO A 288 6.32 -13.60 -8.03
C PRO A 288 5.18 -14.59 -7.75
N GLU A 289 4.37 -14.35 -6.73
CA GLU A 289 3.20 -15.22 -6.46
C GLU A 289 2.23 -15.13 -7.63
N GLN A 290 1.77 -16.28 -8.10
CA GLN A 290 0.88 -16.32 -9.25
C GLN A 290 -0.49 -15.73 -8.88
N VAL A 291 -0.90 -14.72 -9.62
CA VAL A 291 -2.23 -14.08 -9.54
C VAL A 291 -2.94 -14.07 -10.90
N PHE A 292 -2.18 -14.21 -11.99
CA PHE A 292 -2.71 -14.29 -13.36
C PHE A 292 -2.76 -15.75 -13.84
N VAL A 293 -3.76 -16.10 -14.65
CA VAL A 293 -3.93 -17.48 -15.17
C VAL A 293 -2.79 -17.90 -16.10
N ASP A 294 -2.21 -16.96 -16.86
CA ASP A 294 -1.23 -17.21 -17.92
C ASP A 294 0.19 -16.76 -17.58
N LYS A 295 0.43 -16.23 -16.35
CA LYS A 295 1.73 -15.69 -15.94
C LYS A 295 2.22 -16.37 -14.68
N VAL A 296 3.39 -16.99 -14.77
CA VAL A 296 4.12 -17.58 -13.65
C VAL A 296 5.49 -16.91 -13.58
N PHE A 297 5.82 -16.37 -12.44
CA PHE A 297 7.07 -15.66 -12.22
C PHE A 297 7.98 -16.48 -11.29
N ALA A 298 9.29 -16.25 -11.40
CA ALA A 298 10.27 -16.81 -10.49
C ALA A 298 11.24 -15.72 -10.05
N LEU A 299 11.47 -15.64 -8.75
CA LEU A 299 12.43 -14.71 -8.16
C LEU A 299 13.40 -15.50 -7.29
N PRO A 300 14.75 -15.31 -7.44
CA PRO A 300 15.73 -15.96 -6.57
C PRO A 300 15.40 -15.75 -5.10
N ASN A 301 15.61 -16.78 -4.29
CA ASN A 301 15.36 -16.79 -2.85
C ASN A 301 13.90 -16.54 -2.39
N TYR A 302 12.94 -16.42 -3.32
CA TYR A 302 11.54 -16.33 -2.93
C TYR A 302 11.05 -17.69 -2.43
N PRO A 303 10.40 -17.75 -1.24
CA PRO A 303 9.89 -19.02 -0.71
C PRO A 303 8.86 -19.65 -1.67
N THR A 304 9.05 -20.92 -2.02
CA THR A 304 8.15 -21.63 -2.95
C THR A 304 6.93 -22.27 -2.27
N ASN A 305 7.02 -22.49 -0.94
CA ASN A 305 5.96 -23.10 -0.16
C ASN A 305 5.68 -22.23 1.07
N ILE A 306 4.93 -21.17 0.89
CA ILE A 306 4.53 -20.29 2.00
C ILE A 306 3.35 -20.96 2.73
N PRO A 307 3.50 -21.31 4.03
CA PRO A 307 2.39 -21.84 4.81
C PRO A 307 1.48 -20.68 5.22
N TYR A 308 0.46 -20.38 4.42
CA TYR A 308 -0.46 -19.29 4.75
C TYR A 308 -1.26 -19.59 6.01
N GLY A 309 -1.39 -18.58 6.87
CA GLY A 309 -2.25 -18.60 8.03
C GLY A 309 -3.72 -18.39 7.68
N ASP A 310 -4.58 -18.58 8.67
CA ASP A 310 -6.01 -18.34 8.51
C ASP A 310 -6.32 -16.84 8.48
N MET A 311 -6.71 -16.34 7.30
CA MET A 311 -7.15 -14.95 7.09
C MET A 311 -8.67 -14.85 6.92
N SER A 312 -9.43 -15.86 7.31
CA SER A 312 -10.90 -15.86 7.24
C SER A 312 -11.52 -14.73 8.08
N ASN A 313 -12.79 -14.44 7.80
CA ASN A 313 -13.54 -13.37 8.46
C ASN A 313 -12.86 -11.98 8.40
N ASN A 314 -12.13 -11.71 7.32
CA ASN A 314 -11.48 -10.42 7.09
C ASN A 314 -12.47 -9.42 6.43
N THR A 315 -13.60 -9.15 7.15
CA THR A 315 -14.60 -8.21 6.71
C THR A 315 -14.26 -6.78 7.15
N THR A 316 -14.91 -5.82 6.51
CA THR A 316 -14.81 -4.40 6.85
C THR A 316 -15.15 -4.11 8.31
N GLU A 317 -16.24 -4.71 8.79
CA GLU A 317 -16.73 -4.53 10.15
C GLU A 317 -15.74 -5.11 11.16
N GLU A 318 -15.23 -6.30 10.88
CA GLU A 318 -14.25 -6.97 11.74
C GLU A 318 -12.94 -6.20 11.77
N LYS A 319 -12.48 -5.70 10.63
CA LYS A 319 -11.30 -4.83 10.56
C LYS A 319 -11.46 -3.59 11.42
N ALA A 320 -12.57 -2.87 11.26
CA ALA A 320 -12.86 -1.68 12.04
C ALA A 320 -12.93 -1.99 13.55
N ARG A 321 -13.53 -3.13 13.91
CA ARG A 321 -13.65 -3.59 15.29
C ARG A 321 -12.30 -3.90 15.93
N LEU A 322 -11.45 -4.66 15.25
CA LEU A 322 -10.11 -5.00 15.75
C LEU A 322 -9.21 -3.77 15.85
N LEU A 323 -9.22 -2.90 14.83
CA LEU A 323 -8.46 -1.65 14.84
C LEU A 323 -8.93 -0.69 15.93
N GLY A 324 -10.23 -0.70 16.27
CA GLY A 324 -10.79 0.07 17.39
C GLY A 324 -10.22 -0.35 18.76
N LYS A 325 -9.82 -1.62 18.91
CA LYS A 325 -9.19 -2.16 20.14
C LYS A 325 -7.68 -1.97 20.18
N TRP A 326 -7.03 -1.73 19.06
CA TRP A 326 -5.58 -1.55 19.00
C TRP A 326 -5.16 -0.26 19.72
N MET A 327 -4.23 -0.36 20.66
CA MET A 327 -3.88 0.73 21.58
C MET A 327 -2.58 1.47 21.23
N TYR A 328 -1.78 0.93 20.32
CA TYR A 328 -0.42 1.41 19.99
C TYR A 328 -0.34 2.26 18.75
#